data_17ad9a737e152dea55403b72c2955281
#
_entry.id   17ad9a737e152dea55403b72c2955281
#
_cell.length_a   1.000
_cell.length_b   1.000
_cell.length_c   1.000
_cell.angle_alpha   90.00
_cell.angle_beta   90.00
_cell.angle_gamma   90.00
#
_symmetry.space_group_name_H-M   'P 1'
#
loop_
_entity.id
_entity.type
_entity.pdbx_description
1 polymer ?
#
loop_
_entity_poly.entity_id
_entity_poly.type
_entity_poly.pdbx_seq_one_letter_code
_entity_poly.pdbx_strand_id
1 'polypeptide(L)'
;MLFKMKKIFLFFVFAVALQLSVKAQTRAIYAHTSIKCLGVELDGSQTLRVQGYGRNRSDAKEQAMKNAVWAVIFDGIKDGVEGCNMRPLVTEVNAKERHEDYFNIFFSDNGAYKEYVSLRDTKRGSGGRTKDKLGYSYDLTIRVLRAQLKARLKADNVID
;
A
#
# COMPACT_ATOMS: atom_id res chain seq x y z
N MET A 1 43.34 -36.68 -12.60
CA MET A 1 42.56 -35.68 -13.39
C MET A 1 41.08 -35.66 -13.01
N LEU A 2 40.46 -36.78 -12.76
CA LEU A 2 39.04 -36.90 -12.38
C LEU A 2 38.63 -36.15 -11.06
N PHE A 3 39.52 -36.06 -10.08
CA PHE A 3 39.23 -35.46 -8.79
C PHE A 3 39.13 -33.92 -8.83
N LYS A 4 39.86 -33.27 -9.74
CA LYS A 4 39.75 -31.81 -9.96
C LYS A 4 38.45 -31.45 -10.71
N MET A 5 37.99 -32.25 -11.62
CA MET A 5 36.73 -32.04 -12.36
C MET A 5 35.50 -32.14 -11.43
N LYS A 6 35.48 -33.09 -10.49
CA LYS A 6 34.37 -33.21 -9.52
C LYS A 6 34.24 -31.98 -8.61
N LYS A 7 35.37 -31.39 -8.19
CA LYS A 7 35.36 -30.18 -7.35
C LYS A 7 34.87 -28.96 -8.14
N ILE A 8 35.23 -28.83 -9.41
CA ILE A 8 34.78 -27.74 -10.29
C ILE A 8 33.28 -27.88 -10.59
N PHE A 9 32.79 -29.09 -10.80
CA PHE A 9 31.36 -29.35 -11.03
C PHE A 9 30.52 -29.04 -9.78
N LEU A 10 31.02 -29.41 -8.59
CA LEU A 10 30.34 -29.10 -7.33
C LEU A 10 30.27 -27.59 -7.07
N PHE A 11 31.32 -26.85 -7.43
CA PHE A 11 31.37 -25.39 -7.29
C PHE A 11 30.39 -24.70 -8.26
N PHE A 12 30.25 -25.24 -9.47
CA PHE A 12 29.31 -24.71 -10.49
C PHE A 12 27.85 -24.93 -10.08
N VAL A 13 27.54 -26.13 -9.54
CA VAL A 13 26.20 -26.43 -9.02
C VAL A 13 25.84 -25.55 -7.82
N PHE A 14 26.81 -25.27 -6.93
CA PHE A 14 26.60 -24.38 -5.79
C PHE A 14 26.41 -22.92 -6.22
N ALA A 15 27.15 -22.45 -7.23
CA ALA A 15 27.02 -21.09 -7.77
C ALA A 15 25.67 -20.87 -8.47
N VAL A 16 25.14 -21.88 -9.18
CA VAL A 16 23.82 -21.83 -9.82
C VAL A 16 22.69 -21.86 -8.77
N ALA A 17 22.87 -22.60 -7.67
CA ALA A 17 21.88 -22.63 -6.58
C ALA A 17 21.76 -21.30 -5.83
N LEU A 18 22.83 -20.50 -5.78
CA LEU A 18 22.77 -19.15 -5.16
C LEU A 18 22.03 -18.11 -6.01
N GLN A 19 21.82 -18.37 -7.30
CA GLN A 19 21.12 -17.42 -8.18
C GLN A 19 19.59 -17.57 -8.15
N LEU A 20 19.07 -18.62 -7.50
CA LEU A 20 17.66 -18.78 -7.23
C LEU A 20 17.24 -18.03 -5.95
N SER A 21 17.81 -16.85 -5.72
CA SER A 21 17.20 -15.89 -4.81
C SER A 21 15.89 -15.45 -5.45
N VAL A 22 14.87 -16.28 -5.31
CA VAL A 22 13.48 -15.92 -5.55
C VAL A 22 13.24 -14.68 -4.70
N LYS A 23 13.19 -13.53 -5.33
CA LYS A 23 12.61 -12.34 -4.72
C LYS A 23 11.18 -12.75 -4.37
N ALA A 24 10.96 -13.15 -3.13
CA ALA A 24 9.62 -13.26 -2.59
C ALA A 24 9.05 -11.85 -2.66
N GLN A 25 8.39 -11.54 -3.77
CA GLN A 25 7.53 -10.38 -3.87
C GLN A 25 6.45 -10.61 -2.82
N THR A 26 6.62 -9.99 -1.67
CA THR A 26 5.54 -9.86 -0.71
C THR A 26 4.46 -9.06 -1.43
N ARG A 27 3.53 -9.76 -2.07
CA ARG A 27 2.25 -9.16 -2.47
C ARG A 27 1.73 -8.50 -1.21
N ALA A 28 1.70 -7.18 -1.20
CA ALA A 28 1.02 -6.45 -0.16
C ALA A 28 -0.40 -6.99 -0.14
N ILE A 29 -0.71 -7.80 0.87
CA ILE A 29 -2.08 -8.28 1.09
C ILE A 29 -2.80 -7.05 1.61
N TYR A 30 -3.44 -6.32 0.69
CA TYR A 30 -4.40 -5.30 1.04
C TYR A 30 -5.63 -6.05 1.58
N ALA A 31 -5.54 -6.43 2.85
CA ALA A 31 -6.67 -7.00 3.55
C ALA A 31 -7.81 -5.99 3.45
N HIS A 32 -9.04 -6.46 3.24
CA HIS A 32 -10.25 -5.66 3.31
C HIS A 32 -10.37 -5.10 4.72
N THR A 33 -9.60 -4.05 4.98
CA THR A 33 -9.61 -3.32 6.22
C THR A 33 -10.83 -2.43 6.21
N SER A 34 -11.57 -2.42 7.29
CA SER A 34 -12.67 -1.48 7.48
C SER A 34 -12.15 -0.05 7.31
N ILE A 35 -12.55 0.61 6.23
CA ILE A 35 -12.22 1.99 5.95
C ILE A 35 -13.49 2.81 6.10
N LYS A 36 -13.44 3.79 7.00
CA LYS A 36 -14.56 4.67 7.27
C LYS A 36 -14.19 6.12 6.98
N CYS A 37 -14.96 6.77 6.14
CA CYS A 37 -14.76 8.19 5.89
C CYS A 37 -15.36 9.04 7.03
N LEU A 38 -14.56 9.96 7.53
CA LEU A 38 -14.93 10.87 8.60
C LEU A 38 -15.36 12.26 8.08
N GLY A 39 -15.00 12.59 6.83
CA GLY A 39 -15.34 13.84 6.19
C GLY A 39 -14.60 14.07 4.88
N VAL A 40 -15.11 15.02 4.12
CA VAL A 40 -14.48 15.55 2.91
C VAL A 40 -14.22 17.03 3.12
N GLU A 41 -13.00 17.45 2.85
CA GLU A 41 -12.58 18.83 3.01
C GLU A 41 -12.92 19.66 1.76
N LEU A 42 -12.88 20.98 1.88
CA LEU A 42 -13.18 21.90 0.78
C LEU A 42 -12.23 21.75 -0.43
N ASP A 43 -11.01 21.27 -0.20
CA ASP A 43 -10.03 20.98 -1.25
C ASP A 43 -10.25 19.61 -1.91
N GLY A 44 -11.32 18.90 -1.54
CA GLY A 44 -11.65 17.57 -2.03
C GLY A 44 -10.84 16.45 -1.40
N SER A 45 -10.01 16.72 -0.38
CA SER A 45 -9.32 15.67 0.37
C SER A 45 -10.31 14.90 1.25
N GLN A 46 -10.02 13.60 1.46
CA GLN A 46 -10.85 12.70 2.25
C GLN A 46 -10.14 12.35 3.56
N THR A 47 -10.81 12.60 4.69
CA THR A 47 -10.34 12.17 6.01
C THR A 47 -10.93 10.81 6.33
N LEU A 48 -10.07 9.79 6.42
CA LEU A 48 -10.43 8.39 6.55
C LEU A 48 -9.93 7.83 7.89
N ARG A 49 -10.73 6.98 8.55
CA ARG A 49 -10.26 6.07 9.58
C ARG A 49 -9.91 4.75 8.94
N VAL A 50 -8.67 4.33 9.10
CA VAL A 50 -8.11 3.16 8.42
C VAL A 50 -7.30 2.33 9.40
N GLN A 51 -7.49 1.01 9.35
CA GLN A 51 -6.70 0.07 10.11
C GLN A 51 -5.55 -0.47 9.26
N GLY A 52 -4.37 -0.56 9.86
CA GLY A 52 -3.21 -1.24 9.28
C GLY A 52 -2.70 -2.33 10.19
N TYR A 53 -2.14 -3.37 9.59
CA TYR A 53 -1.50 -4.49 10.27
C TYR A 53 -0.04 -4.56 9.91
N GLY A 54 0.82 -4.96 10.84
CA GLY A 54 2.24 -5.11 10.57
C GLY A 54 2.99 -5.82 11.69
N ARG A 55 4.21 -6.24 11.43
CA ARG A 55 5.07 -6.91 12.41
C ARG A 55 5.42 -6.01 13.59
N ASN A 56 5.49 -4.73 13.35
CA ASN A 56 5.74 -3.69 14.33
C ASN A 56 4.83 -2.48 14.09
N ARG A 57 4.91 -1.48 14.96
CA ARG A 57 4.06 -0.28 14.88
C ARG A 57 4.32 0.57 13.63
N SER A 58 5.56 0.61 13.17
CA SER A 58 5.91 1.38 11.97
C SER A 58 5.30 0.74 10.74
N ASP A 59 5.46 -0.58 10.61
CA ASP A 59 4.88 -1.36 9.51
C ASP A 59 3.35 -1.23 9.50
N ALA A 60 2.70 -1.33 10.67
CA ALA A 60 1.25 -1.20 10.76
C ALA A 60 0.75 0.19 10.34
N LYS A 61 1.48 1.26 10.72
CA LYS A 61 1.15 2.63 10.28
C LYS A 61 1.36 2.80 8.78
N GLU A 62 2.46 2.29 8.26
CA GLU A 62 2.76 2.35 6.83
C GLU A 62 1.72 1.59 6.02
N GLN A 63 1.30 0.42 6.49
CA GLN A 63 0.24 -0.35 5.85
C GLN A 63 -1.11 0.39 5.89
N ALA A 64 -1.45 1.07 7.00
CA ALA A 64 -2.65 1.89 7.07
C ALA A 64 -2.64 3.02 6.03
N MET A 65 -1.51 3.69 5.83
CA MET A 65 -1.37 4.73 4.79
C MET A 65 -1.52 4.15 3.39
N LYS A 66 -0.89 3.02 3.10
CA LYS A 66 -1.05 2.31 1.82
C LYS A 66 -2.51 1.91 1.59
N ASN A 67 -3.17 1.35 2.60
CA ASN A 67 -4.59 0.96 2.51
C ASN A 67 -5.51 2.15 2.22
N ALA A 68 -5.26 3.31 2.86
CA ALA A 68 -6.03 4.53 2.62
C ALA A 68 -5.95 4.98 1.15
N VAL A 69 -4.74 5.08 0.63
CA VAL A 69 -4.50 5.50 -0.77
C VAL A 69 -5.04 4.47 -1.75
N TRP A 70 -4.84 3.18 -1.46
CA TRP A 70 -5.35 2.07 -2.26
C TRP A 70 -6.87 2.14 -2.42
N ALA A 71 -7.59 2.33 -1.30
CA ALA A 71 -9.04 2.42 -1.34
C ALA A 71 -9.53 3.60 -2.17
N VAL A 72 -8.87 4.74 -2.08
CA VAL A 72 -9.22 5.91 -2.90
C VAL A 72 -8.96 5.65 -4.39
N ILE A 73 -7.90 4.91 -4.72
CA ILE A 73 -7.56 4.59 -6.12
C ILE A 73 -8.48 3.52 -6.70
N PHE A 74 -8.68 2.38 -6.01
CA PHE A 74 -9.25 1.18 -6.60
C PHE A 74 -10.62 0.75 -6.06
N ASP A 75 -10.88 0.91 -4.75
CA ASP A 75 -12.07 0.32 -4.12
C ASP A 75 -13.24 1.31 -4.06
N GLY A 76 -12.92 2.60 -4.04
CA GLY A 76 -13.86 3.65 -3.66
C GLY A 76 -14.16 3.63 -2.16
N ILE A 77 -14.76 4.69 -1.66
CA ILE A 77 -15.16 4.82 -0.25
C ILE A 77 -16.66 4.64 -0.16
N LYS A 78 -17.09 3.63 0.57
CA LYS A 78 -18.50 3.21 0.66
C LYS A 78 -19.12 3.47 2.03
N ASP A 79 -18.31 3.51 3.09
CA ASP A 79 -18.76 3.71 4.47
C ASP A 79 -18.28 5.06 5.01
N GLY A 80 -19.13 5.72 5.75
CA GLY A 80 -18.80 6.99 6.40
C GLY A 80 -19.97 7.96 6.49
N VAL A 81 -19.64 9.22 6.80
CA VAL A 81 -20.62 10.31 6.89
C VAL A 81 -21.17 10.69 5.52
N GLU A 82 -22.29 11.42 5.50
CA GLU A 82 -22.90 11.91 4.27
C GLU A 82 -21.88 12.70 3.41
N GLY A 83 -21.93 12.52 2.08
CA GLY A 83 -20.97 13.13 1.15
C GLY A 83 -19.65 12.37 0.98
N CYS A 84 -19.38 11.38 1.81
CA CYS A 84 -18.15 10.58 1.74
C CYS A 84 -18.17 9.45 0.71
N ASN A 85 -19.34 9.08 0.20
CA ASN A 85 -19.43 8.01 -0.79
C ASN A 85 -18.85 8.47 -2.13
N MET A 86 -17.64 8.02 -2.42
CA MET A 86 -16.91 8.40 -3.63
C MET A 86 -16.44 7.18 -4.41
N ARG A 87 -16.64 7.25 -5.73
CA ARG A 87 -16.14 6.23 -6.65
C ARG A 87 -14.60 6.18 -6.62
N PRO A 88 -13.99 5.04 -6.95
CA PRO A 88 -12.55 4.96 -7.10
C PRO A 88 -12.04 5.93 -8.18
N LEU A 89 -10.76 6.28 -8.11
CA LEU A 89 -10.13 7.12 -9.14
C LEU A 89 -9.88 6.33 -10.43
N VAL A 90 -9.51 5.06 -10.28
CA VAL A 90 -9.34 4.10 -11.38
C VAL A 90 -10.63 3.33 -11.54
N THR A 91 -11.32 3.54 -12.65
CA THR A 91 -12.61 2.90 -12.95
C THR A 91 -12.52 1.90 -14.10
N GLU A 92 -11.41 1.88 -14.81
CA GLU A 92 -11.20 0.96 -15.92
C GLU A 92 -10.94 -0.47 -15.44
N VAL A 93 -11.53 -1.41 -16.14
CA VAL A 93 -11.29 -2.83 -15.92
C VAL A 93 -9.83 -3.16 -16.29
N ASN A 94 -9.16 -3.94 -15.44
CA ASN A 94 -7.76 -4.37 -15.61
C ASN A 94 -6.71 -3.24 -15.64
N ALA A 95 -7.06 -2.01 -15.23
CA ALA A 95 -6.10 -0.91 -15.17
C ALA A 95 -4.95 -1.21 -14.18
N LYS A 96 -5.26 -1.90 -13.09
CA LYS A 96 -4.27 -2.33 -12.10
C LYS A 96 -3.21 -3.26 -12.71
N GLU A 97 -3.64 -4.24 -13.48
CA GLU A 97 -2.78 -5.21 -14.16
C GLU A 97 -1.97 -4.54 -15.27
N ARG A 98 -2.59 -3.63 -16.03
CA ARG A 98 -1.89 -2.88 -17.11
C ARG A 98 -0.80 -1.96 -16.57
N HIS A 99 -0.97 -1.43 -15.38
CA HIS A 99 -0.04 -0.52 -14.72
C HIS A 99 0.63 -1.16 -13.49
N GLU A 100 0.79 -2.49 -13.47
CA GLU A 100 1.31 -3.22 -12.31
C GLU A 100 2.69 -2.70 -11.87
N ASP A 101 3.61 -2.50 -12.80
CA ASP A 101 4.96 -1.99 -12.50
C ASP A 101 4.91 -0.59 -11.89
N TYR A 102 4.05 0.29 -12.41
CA TYR A 102 3.83 1.62 -11.85
C TYR A 102 3.36 1.53 -10.40
N PHE A 103 2.32 0.73 -10.13
CA PHE A 103 1.75 0.62 -8.78
C PHE A 103 2.69 -0.09 -7.81
N ASN A 104 3.49 -1.05 -8.27
CA ASN A 104 4.51 -1.68 -7.44
C ASN A 104 5.57 -0.67 -6.96
N ILE A 105 5.99 0.26 -7.81
CA ILE A 105 6.91 1.35 -7.46
C ILE A 105 6.18 2.38 -6.59
N PHE A 106 4.99 2.80 -6.98
CA PHE A 106 4.20 3.81 -6.28
C PHE A 106 3.92 3.42 -4.82
N PHE A 107 3.58 2.15 -4.55
CA PHE A 107 3.31 1.60 -3.22
C PHE A 107 4.52 0.94 -2.55
N SER A 108 5.71 1.05 -3.11
CA SER A 108 6.92 0.54 -2.46
C SER A 108 7.17 1.21 -1.10
N ASP A 109 8.06 0.65 -0.29
CA ASP A 109 8.50 1.30 0.94
C ASP A 109 9.16 2.64 0.59
N ASN A 110 8.69 3.71 1.22
CA ASN A 110 9.02 5.10 0.86
C ASN A 110 8.58 5.54 -0.55
N GLY A 111 7.63 4.84 -1.18
CA GLY A 111 7.07 5.18 -2.48
C GLY A 111 6.26 6.49 -2.48
N ALA A 112 5.93 6.94 -3.69
CA ALA A 112 5.28 8.23 -3.93
C ALA A 112 3.88 8.36 -3.29
N TYR A 113 3.21 7.25 -2.90
CA TYR A 113 1.93 7.31 -2.21
C TYR A 113 1.97 8.18 -0.95
N LYS A 114 3.14 8.31 -0.29
CA LYS A 114 3.31 9.11 0.94
C LYS A 114 3.08 10.61 0.72
N GLU A 115 3.31 11.10 -0.48
CA GLU A 115 3.07 12.50 -0.85
C GLU A 115 1.59 12.89 -0.79
N TYR A 116 0.71 11.87 -0.92
CA TYR A 116 -0.75 12.06 -0.95
C TYR A 116 -1.42 11.75 0.37
N VAL A 117 -0.63 11.62 1.45
CA VAL A 117 -1.13 11.26 2.79
C VAL A 117 -0.72 12.32 3.81
N SER A 118 -1.68 12.77 4.63
CA SER A 118 -1.42 13.60 5.79
C SER A 118 -1.91 12.92 7.06
N LEU A 119 -1.05 12.88 8.08
CA LEU A 119 -1.36 12.36 9.41
C LEU A 119 -1.67 13.47 10.43
N ARG A 120 -1.85 14.71 9.97
CA ARG A 120 -2.09 15.88 10.85
C ARG A 120 -3.36 15.73 11.70
N ASP A 121 -4.37 15.03 11.17
CA ASP A 121 -5.65 14.80 11.85
C ASP A 121 -5.61 13.63 12.84
N THR A 122 -4.49 12.89 12.87
CA THR A 122 -4.29 11.81 13.83
C THR A 122 -4.00 12.38 15.21
N LYS A 123 -5.01 12.39 16.09
CA LYS A 123 -4.82 12.79 17.50
C LYS A 123 -3.91 11.76 18.19
N ARG A 124 -2.93 12.24 18.98
CA ARG A 124 -2.12 11.36 19.82
C ARG A 124 -3.02 10.52 20.74
N GLY A 125 -2.92 9.20 20.67
CA GLY A 125 -3.69 8.27 21.51
C GLY A 125 -5.09 7.95 21.00
N SER A 126 -5.58 8.54 19.91
CA SER A 126 -6.91 8.25 19.35
C SER A 126 -6.99 6.98 18.49
N GLY A 127 -5.85 6.42 18.11
CA GLY A 127 -5.80 5.19 17.34
C GLY A 127 -5.95 3.97 18.25
N GLY A 128 -6.94 3.12 17.97
CA GLY A 128 -7.00 1.78 18.53
C GLY A 128 -5.70 1.06 18.23
N ARG A 129 -5.09 0.48 19.25
CA ARG A 129 -3.86 -0.29 19.09
C ARG A 129 -4.03 -1.63 19.77
N THR A 130 -3.91 -2.68 18.99
CA THR A 130 -3.91 -4.05 19.49
C THR A 130 -2.60 -4.72 19.12
N LYS A 131 -2.07 -5.51 20.04
CA LYS A 131 -0.94 -6.40 19.82
C LYS A 131 -1.42 -7.82 20.09
N ASP A 132 -1.23 -8.69 19.15
CA ASP A 132 -1.47 -10.11 19.30
C ASP A 132 -0.22 -10.93 18.93
N LYS A 133 -0.38 -12.25 18.82
CA LYS A 133 0.72 -13.17 18.46
C LYS A 133 1.19 -12.98 17.00
N LEU A 134 0.37 -12.38 16.15
CA LEU A 134 0.63 -12.20 14.72
C LEU A 134 1.24 -10.84 14.40
N GLY A 135 1.15 -9.85 15.32
CA GLY A 135 1.72 -8.54 15.11
C GLY A 135 0.97 -7.40 15.79
N TYR A 136 0.98 -6.26 15.14
CA TYR A 136 0.33 -5.04 15.59
C TYR A 136 -0.78 -4.64 14.64
N SER A 137 -1.92 -4.27 15.21
CA SER A 137 -2.99 -3.56 14.53
C SER A 137 -2.98 -2.10 14.97
N TYR A 138 -3.18 -1.18 14.04
CA TYR A 138 -3.18 0.25 14.32
C TYR A 138 -4.28 0.97 13.54
N ASP A 139 -5.19 1.65 14.27
CA ASP A 139 -6.20 2.50 13.65
C ASP A 139 -5.67 3.93 13.55
N LEU A 140 -5.70 4.49 12.36
CA LEU A 140 -5.24 5.85 12.09
C LEU A 140 -6.33 6.69 11.44
N THR A 141 -6.33 7.97 11.77
CA THR A 141 -7.06 8.98 11.00
C THR A 141 -6.09 9.56 9.96
N ILE A 142 -6.39 9.33 8.70
CA ILE A 142 -5.52 9.65 7.57
C ILE A 142 -6.29 10.55 6.61
N ARG A 143 -5.71 11.69 6.24
CA ARG A 143 -6.23 12.52 5.17
C ARG A 143 -5.54 12.15 3.86
N VAL A 144 -6.33 11.77 2.86
CA VAL A 144 -5.85 11.47 1.51
C VAL A 144 -6.14 12.67 0.61
N LEU A 145 -5.11 13.19 -0.04
CA LEU A 145 -5.16 14.34 -0.95
C LEU A 145 -5.68 13.88 -2.33
N ARG A 146 -6.97 13.53 -2.37
CA ARG A 146 -7.61 12.89 -3.53
C ARG A 146 -7.46 13.67 -4.83
N ALA A 147 -7.63 15.00 -4.79
CA ALA A 147 -7.53 15.83 -5.99
C ALA A 147 -6.10 15.83 -6.57
N GLN A 148 -5.10 15.94 -5.71
CA GLN A 148 -3.69 15.89 -6.10
C GLN A 148 -3.31 14.49 -6.61
N LEU A 149 -3.77 13.45 -5.93
CA LEU A 149 -3.59 12.06 -6.35
C LEU A 149 -4.18 11.81 -7.75
N LYS A 150 -5.41 12.31 -8.00
CA LYS A 150 -6.04 12.24 -9.32
C LYS A 150 -5.20 12.95 -10.39
N ALA A 151 -4.73 14.16 -10.10
CA ALA A 151 -3.88 14.91 -11.01
C ALA A 151 -2.57 14.17 -11.35
N ARG A 152 -1.97 13.52 -10.35
CA ARG A 152 -0.77 12.70 -10.56
C ARG A 152 -1.03 11.50 -11.45
N LEU A 153 -2.09 10.73 -11.19
CA LEU A 153 -2.43 9.57 -12.00
C LEU A 153 -2.73 9.95 -13.46
N LYS A 154 -3.31 11.13 -13.69
CA LYS A 154 -3.49 11.69 -15.06
C LYS A 154 -2.15 12.05 -15.71
N ALA A 155 -1.27 12.74 -14.98
CA ALA A 155 0.04 13.12 -15.50
C ALA A 155 0.92 11.91 -15.86
N ASP A 156 0.74 10.82 -15.14
CA ASP A 156 1.44 9.55 -15.37
C ASP A 156 0.72 8.64 -16.39
N ASN A 157 -0.35 9.12 -17.04
CA ASN A 157 -1.18 8.38 -18.01
C ASN A 157 -1.74 7.05 -17.48
N VAL A 158 -2.05 7.00 -16.18
CA VAL A 158 -2.69 5.84 -15.53
C VAL A 158 -4.21 5.92 -15.66
N ILE A 159 -4.77 7.12 -15.69
CA ILE A 159 -6.18 7.42 -15.91
C ILE A 159 -6.37 8.58 -16.89
N ASP A 160 -7.52 8.68 -17.54
CA ASP A 160 -7.91 9.76 -18.44
C ASP A 160 -8.31 11.06 -17.71
#